data_8e45ad7c9ef0ef6496e4e7acec163258
#
_entry.id   8e45ad7c9ef0ef6496e4e7acec163258
#
_cell.length_a   1.000
_cell.length_b   1.000
_cell.length_c   1.000
_cell.angle_alpha   90.00
_cell.angle_beta   90.00
_cell.angle_gamma   90.00
#
_symmetry.space_group_name_H-M   'P 1'
#
loop_
_entity.id
_entity.type
_entity.pdbx_description
1 polymer ?
#
loop_
_entity_poly.entity_id
_entity_poly.type
_entity_poly.pdbx_seq_one_letter_code
_entity_poly.pdbx_strand_id
1 'polypeptide(L)'
;GKDDMPGAERVFHKLEDHKKGDLCPSCLVGKLYPVKPGTFIHFTGRSPLQATVHETEKLRCNACGKYFEAELDEELKKKYHPSADVAIAVQKYALGVPFYRCGKWQNDLGVPLAPSTQWERSEHLSNSVFPVYKYLLTCAAEGELFHADDTKNRILDLQKEIKKNKEQRVGVYTTAIISKVKDKVINLFFTGRSYAAENLDRLLAHRINENNAILMSDALRLNLPRKASVLWAKCFGHARRNFFDYRDKYGQMVTYIIRQIGKIYHNDKKTIKMSDDQRLKYHQKHSAPILIKLRRWALKKIYLKKIEPNEELGEAFGYFFNHYKELTLFLRVPGAPIDNSV
;
A
#
# COMPACT_ATOMS: atom_id res chain seq x y z
N GLY A 1 8.69 -21.29 10.44
CA GLY A 1 9.69 -22.35 10.48
C GLY A 1 10.48 -22.42 9.20
N LYS A 2 11.67 -22.99 9.22
CA LYS A 2 12.56 -23.11 8.04
C LYS A 2 11.94 -23.90 6.86
N ASP A 3 10.84 -24.61 7.09
CA ASP A 3 10.26 -25.55 6.11
C ASP A 3 8.93 -25.08 5.52
N ASP A 4 8.48 -23.88 5.86
CA ASP A 4 7.18 -23.38 5.41
C ASP A 4 7.35 -22.56 4.12
N MET A 5 7.36 -23.26 2.99
CA MET A 5 7.39 -22.69 1.65
C MET A 5 6.15 -23.13 0.87
N PRO A 6 5.00 -22.49 1.09
CA PRO A 6 3.74 -22.94 0.49
C PRO A 6 3.71 -22.80 -1.04
N GLY A 7 4.55 -21.96 -1.63
CA GLY A 7 4.67 -21.78 -3.07
C GLY A 7 5.74 -22.63 -3.75
N ALA A 8 6.47 -23.47 -3.01
CA ALA A 8 7.49 -24.32 -3.60
C ALA A 8 6.89 -25.63 -4.12
N GLU A 9 7.37 -26.09 -5.28
CA GLU A 9 7.08 -27.43 -5.77
C GLU A 9 7.62 -28.47 -4.79
N ARG A 10 6.85 -29.52 -4.51
CA ARG A 10 7.26 -30.60 -3.61
C ARG A 10 7.43 -31.89 -4.38
N VAL A 11 8.67 -32.38 -4.44
CA VAL A 11 9.02 -33.62 -5.07
C VAL A 11 9.31 -34.66 -3.97
N PHE A 12 8.60 -35.75 -4.00
CA PHE A 12 8.80 -36.86 -3.05
C PHE A 12 9.70 -37.93 -3.66
N HIS A 13 10.88 -38.10 -3.09
CA HIS A 13 11.82 -39.18 -3.46
C HIS A 13 11.55 -40.42 -2.61
N LYS A 14 11.18 -41.50 -3.25
CA LYS A 14 11.00 -42.79 -2.58
C LYS A 14 12.34 -43.45 -2.29
N LEU A 15 12.42 -44.16 -1.18
CA LEU A 15 13.53 -45.02 -0.90
C LEU A 15 13.34 -46.31 -1.75
N GLU A 16 14.28 -46.60 -2.62
CA GLU A 16 14.17 -47.72 -3.57
C GLU A 16 14.54 -49.06 -2.96
N ASP A 17 15.57 -49.09 -2.08
CA ASP A 17 16.17 -50.30 -1.54
C ASP A 17 15.43 -50.91 -0.34
N HIS A 18 14.52 -50.17 0.29
CA HIS A 18 13.85 -50.58 1.51
C HIS A 18 12.38 -50.21 1.53
N LYS A 19 11.54 -51.04 2.13
CA LYS A 19 10.09 -50.84 2.27
C LYS A 19 9.65 -50.96 3.73
N LYS A 20 8.48 -50.40 4.02
CA LYS A 20 7.81 -50.57 5.30
C LYS A 20 7.63 -52.05 5.61
N GLY A 21 8.12 -52.49 6.77
CA GLY A 21 8.02 -53.87 7.24
C GLY A 21 9.25 -54.75 6.97
N ASP A 22 10.22 -54.28 6.16
CA ASP A 22 11.47 -54.99 5.94
C ASP A 22 12.27 -55.10 7.24
N LEU A 23 13.05 -56.17 7.36
CA LEU A 23 14.01 -56.32 8.46
C LEU A 23 15.09 -55.23 8.35
N CYS A 24 15.45 -54.65 9.48
CA CYS A 24 16.49 -53.62 9.51
C CYS A 24 17.84 -54.22 9.04
N PRO A 25 18.47 -53.71 7.98
CA PRO A 25 19.72 -54.24 7.46
C PRO A 25 20.89 -54.03 8.41
N SER A 26 20.78 -53.16 9.37
CA SER A 26 21.83 -52.87 10.34
C SER A 26 21.82 -53.78 11.56
N CYS A 27 20.63 -54.10 12.12
CA CYS A 27 20.53 -54.88 13.33
C CYS A 27 19.93 -56.28 13.11
N LEU A 28 19.32 -56.54 11.93
CA LEU A 28 18.70 -57.81 11.51
C LEU A 28 17.58 -58.34 12.46
N VAL A 29 17.09 -57.48 13.38
CA VAL A 29 16.07 -57.82 14.39
C VAL A 29 14.82 -56.99 14.25
N GLY A 30 14.98 -55.66 14.13
CA GLY A 30 13.88 -54.71 14.03
C GLY A 30 13.27 -54.61 12.63
N LYS A 31 12.06 -54.09 12.53
CA LYS A 31 11.38 -53.80 11.26
C LYS A 31 11.38 -52.31 10.97
N LEU A 32 11.50 -51.95 9.69
CA LEU A 32 11.46 -50.59 9.23
C LEU A 32 10.02 -50.05 9.27
N TYR A 33 9.83 -48.79 9.76
CA TYR A 33 8.55 -48.10 9.78
C TYR A 33 8.73 -46.65 9.27
N PRO A 34 7.68 -46.07 8.69
CA PRO A 34 7.76 -44.70 8.15
C PRO A 34 7.87 -43.67 9.27
N VAL A 35 8.73 -42.69 9.07
CA VAL A 35 8.89 -41.52 9.91
C VAL A 35 8.66 -40.26 9.06
N LYS A 36 8.62 -39.10 9.68
CA LYS A 36 8.48 -37.80 8.94
C LYS A 36 9.63 -37.71 7.92
N PRO A 37 9.33 -37.44 6.64
CA PRO A 37 10.34 -37.27 5.61
C PRO A 37 11.36 -36.17 5.96
N GLY A 38 12.62 -36.40 5.63
CA GLY A 38 13.63 -35.34 5.61
C GLY A 38 13.27 -34.31 4.56
N THR A 39 13.60 -33.04 4.81
CA THR A 39 13.30 -31.94 3.91
C THR A 39 14.61 -31.25 3.51
N PHE A 40 14.85 -31.16 2.20
CA PHE A 40 15.94 -30.41 1.61
C PHE A 40 15.33 -29.34 0.70
N ILE A 41 15.84 -28.11 0.80
CA ILE A 41 15.35 -26.99 0.02
C ILE A 41 16.43 -26.60 -0.99
N HIS A 42 16.07 -26.61 -2.27
CA HIS A 42 16.93 -26.20 -3.37
C HIS A 42 16.32 -25.02 -4.09
N PHE A 43 17.04 -23.88 -4.15
CA PHE A 43 16.62 -22.70 -4.86
C PHE A 43 17.25 -22.65 -6.24
N THR A 44 16.41 -22.52 -7.28
CA THR A 44 16.85 -22.27 -8.64
C THR A 44 16.42 -20.88 -9.07
N GLY A 45 17.32 -20.12 -9.69
CA GLY A 45 17.01 -18.86 -10.32
C GLY A 45 16.44 -19.07 -11.73
N ARG A 46 15.40 -18.30 -12.08
CA ARG A 46 14.86 -18.25 -13.46
C ARG A 46 14.83 -16.81 -13.92
N SER A 47 14.88 -16.60 -15.25
CA SER A 47 14.63 -15.29 -15.83
C SER A 47 13.22 -14.81 -15.49
N PRO A 48 13.01 -13.51 -15.21
CA PRO A 48 11.67 -12.94 -14.96
C PRO A 48 10.74 -13.08 -16.17
N LEU A 49 11.28 -13.04 -17.39
CA LEU A 49 10.56 -13.38 -18.62
C LEU A 49 11.33 -14.47 -19.37
N GLN A 50 10.62 -15.44 -19.86
CA GLN A 50 11.15 -16.50 -20.72
C GLN A 50 10.65 -16.26 -22.13
N ALA A 51 11.48 -16.63 -23.11
CA ALA A 51 11.10 -16.65 -24.51
C ALA A 51 11.40 -18.03 -25.10
N THR A 52 10.49 -18.52 -25.91
CA THR A 52 10.70 -19.70 -26.74
C THR A 52 10.72 -19.26 -28.18
N VAL A 53 11.75 -19.65 -28.92
CA VAL A 53 11.83 -19.42 -30.36
C VAL A 53 11.25 -20.65 -31.06
N HIS A 54 10.19 -20.45 -31.80
CA HIS A 54 9.58 -21.49 -32.64
C HIS A 54 10.09 -21.31 -34.06
N GLU A 55 10.81 -22.31 -34.57
CA GLU A 55 11.29 -22.35 -35.94
C GLU A 55 10.40 -23.30 -36.76
N THR A 56 9.89 -22.79 -37.87
CA THR A 56 9.04 -23.56 -38.80
C THR A 56 9.82 -24.02 -40.01
N GLU A 57 9.76 -25.30 -40.31
CA GLU A 57 10.34 -25.82 -41.55
C GLU A 57 9.64 -25.18 -42.74
N LYS A 58 10.45 -24.71 -43.70
CA LYS A 58 9.96 -24.04 -44.88
C LYS A 58 10.63 -24.61 -46.14
N LEU A 59 9.79 -25.09 -47.05
CA LEU A 59 10.20 -25.67 -48.31
C LEU A 59 9.75 -24.78 -49.46
N ARG A 60 10.55 -24.73 -50.52
CA ARG A 60 10.23 -23.99 -51.74
C ARG A 60 10.27 -24.90 -52.94
N CYS A 61 9.25 -24.85 -53.78
CA CYS A 61 9.26 -25.54 -55.07
C CYS A 61 10.29 -24.87 -56.04
N ASN A 62 11.17 -25.66 -56.63
CA ASN A 62 12.19 -25.17 -57.55
C ASN A 62 11.63 -24.80 -58.92
N ALA A 63 10.43 -25.29 -59.31
CA ALA A 63 9.82 -25.01 -60.59
C ALA A 63 8.89 -23.78 -60.54
N CYS A 64 7.93 -23.75 -59.60
CA CYS A 64 6.92 -22.68 -59.49
C CYS A 64 7.20 -21.64 -58.41
N GLY A 65 8.23 -21.85 -57.58
CA GLY A 65 8.62 -20.92 -56.49
C GLY A 65 7.68 -20.89 -55.29
N LYS A 66 6.62 -21.68 -55.25
CA LYS A 66 5.66 -21.72 -54.14
C LYS A 66 6.33 -22.22 -52.87
N TYR A 67 5.99 -21.58 -51.72
CA TYR A 67 6.47 -21.94 -50.39
C TYR A 67 5.43 -22.82 -49.70
N PHE A 68 5.94 -23.74 -48.87
CA PHE A 68 5.21 -24.59 -47.94
C PHE A 68 5.88 -24.43 -46.59
N GLU A 69 5.14 -24.19 -45.55
CA GLU A 69 5.65 -23.91 -44.20
C GLU A 69 4.83 -24.69 -43.18
N ALA A 70 5.52 -25.19 -42.15
CA ALA A 70 4.85 -25.85 -41.04
C ALA A 70 3.87 -24.91 -40.33
N GLU A 71 2.68 -25.36 -40.04
CA GLU A 71 1.67 -24.59 -39.30
C GLU A 71 1.96 -24.57 -37.82
N LEU A 72 1.77 -23.42 -37.18
CA LEU A 72 1.79 -23.24 -35.76
C LEU A 72 0.39 -22.94 -35.23
N ASP A 73 0.13 -23.39 -34.03
CA ASP A 73 -1.09 -22.99 -33.31
C ASP A 73 -1.19 -21.46 -33.18
N GLU A 74 -2.42 -20.93 -33.30
CA GLU A 74 -2.69 -19.49 -33.24
C GLU A 74 -2.20 -18.84 -31.93
N GLU A 75 -2.20 -19.58 -30.81
CA GLU A 75 -1.67 -19.11 -29.54
C GLU A 75 -0.14 -18.89 -29.60
N LEU A 76 0.59 -19.75 -30.30
CA LEU A 76 2.05 -19.64 -30.45
C LEU A 76 2.44 -18.53 -31.44
N LYS A 77 1.55 -18.11 -32.33
CA LYS A 77 1.77 -16.97 -33.22
C LYS A 77 1.69 -15.64 -32.50
N LYS A 78 1.07 -15.59 -31.31
CA LYS A 78 1.03 -14.39 -30.48
C LYS A 78 2.40 -14.15 -29.83
N LYS A 79 3.03 -13.03 -30.18
CA LYS A 79 4.37 -12.67 -29.67
C LYS A 79 4.45 -12.59 -28.14
N TYR A 80 3.37 -12.20 -27.46
CA TYR A 80 3.30 -12.07 -26.01
C TYR A 80 2.10 -12.82 -25.46
N HIS A 81 2.36 -13.73 -24.54
CA HIS A 81 1.33 -14.35 -23.74
C HIS A 81 0.87 -13.37 -22.64
N PRO A 82 -0.40 -13.34 -22.21
CA PRO A 82 -0.89 -12.43 -21.16
C PRO A 82 -0.09 -12.47 -19.86
N SER A 83 0.51 -13.62 -19.51
CA SER A 83 1.37 -13.74 -18.33
C SER A 83 2.63 -12.86 -18.39
N ALA A 84 3.13 -12.54 -19.61
CA ALA A 84 4.25 -11.63 -19.76
C ALA A 84 3.87 -10.19 -19.34
N ASP A 85 2.67 -9.74 -19.72
CA ASP A 85 2.14 -8.43 -19.33
C ASP A 85 2.02 -8.31 -17.79
N VAL A 86 1.49 -9.37 -17.17
CA VAL A 86 1.38 -9.45 -15.71
C VAL A 86 2.77 -9.41 -15.05
N ALA A 87 3.72 -10.20 -15.54
CA ALA A 87 5.07 -10.23 -14.98
C ALA A 87 5.77 -8.87 -15.08
N ILE A 88 5.64 -8.17 -16.21
CA ILE A 88 6.18 -6.82 -16.40
C ILE A 88 5.54 -5.83 -15.43
N ALA A 89 4.22 -5.85 -15.29
CA ALA A 89 3.51 -4.94 -14.41
C ALA A 89 3.84 -5.20 -12.92
N VAL A 90 3.95 -6.45 -12.49
CA VAL A 90 4.35 -6.81 -11.13
C VAL A 90 5.76 -6.31 -10.83
N GLN A 91 6.72 -6.51 -11.75
CA GLN A 91 8.09 -6.01 -11.56
C GLN A 91 8.12 -4.49 -11.40
N LYS A 92 7.38 -3.77 -12.23
CA LYS A 92 7.35 -2.31 -12.22
C LYS A 92 6.61 -1.74 -11.01
N TYR A 93 5.39 -2.19 -10.76
CA TYR A 93 4.46 -1.53 -9.84
C TYR A 93 4.41 -2.17 -8.45
N ALA A 94 4.61 -3.47 -8.33
CA ALA A 94 4.67 -4.14 -7.05
C ALA A 94 6.10 -4.20 -6.47
N LEU A 95 7.10 -4.48 -7.31
CA LEU A 95 8.50 -4.58 -6.89
C LEU A 95 9.31 -3.28 -7.07
N GLY A 96 8.74 -2.25 -7.70
CA GLY A 96 9.37 -0.95 -7.88
C GLY A 96 10.57 -0.93 -8.83
N VAL A 97 10.73 -1.95 -9.69
CA VAL A 97 11.87 -2.03 -10.61
C VAL A 97 11.62 -1.19 -11.85
N PRO A 98 12.44 -0.18 -12.18
CA PRO A 98 12.27 0.62 -13.39
C PRO A 98 12.39 -0.22 -14.65
N PHE A 99 11.59 0.06 -15.71
CA PHE A 99 11.64 -0.64 -16.98
C PHE A 99 13.06 -0.71 -17.59
N TYR A 100 13.84 0.36 -17.46
CA TYR A 100 15.23 0.38 -17.88
C TYR A 100 16.06 -0.73 -17.23
N ARG A 101 15.93 -0.92 -15.90
CA ARG A 101 16.67 -1.96 -15.17
C ARG A 101 16.20 -3.35 -15.55
N CYS A 102 14.88 -3.54 -15.69
CA CYS A 102 14.32 -4.79 -16.20
C CYS A 102 14.84 -5.09 -17.61
N GLY A 103 14.85 -4.09 -18.50
CA GLY A 103 15.36 -4.26 -19.88
C GLY A 103 16.84 -4.64 -19.91
N LYS A 104 17.67 -4.01 -19.07
CA LYS A 104 19.09 -4.37 -18.96
C LYS A 104 19.25 -5.80 -18.46
N TRP A 105 18.57 -6.18 -17.39
CA TRP A 105 18.63 -7.54 -16.85
C TRP A 105 18.17 -8.59 -17.86
N GLN A 106 17.06 -8.35 -18.57
CA GLN A 106 16.58 -9.25 -19.64
C GLN A 106 17.59 -9.39 -20.77
N ASN A 107 18.27 -8.30 -21.15
CA ASN A 107 19.32 -8.33 -22.14
C ASN A 107 20.51 -9.19 -21.68
N ASP A 108 20.94 -9.04 -20.44
CA ASP A 108 22.05 -9.81 -19.85
C ASP A 108 21.73 -11.32 -19.76
N LEU A 109 20.43 -11.67 -19.68
CA LEU A 109 19.93 -13.04 -19.69
C LEU A 109 19.65 -13.60 -21.09
N GLY A 110 19.96 -12.84 -22.14
CA GLY A 110 19.75 -13.27 -23.54
C GLY A 110 18.29 -13.23 -24.01
N VAL A 111 17.38 -12.59 -23.26
CA VAL A 111 15.97 -12.39 -23.64
C VAL A 111 15.67 -10.89 -23.65
N PRO A 112 16.21 -10.13 -24.62
CA PRO A 112 16.12 -8.67 -24.63
C PRO A 112 14.68 -8.19 -24.79
N LEU A 113 14.28 -7.23 -23.94
CA LEU A 113 12.99 -6.55 -24.03
C LEU A 113 13.17 -5.06 -23.76
N ALA A 114 12.91 -4.24 -24.79
CA ALA A 114 13.08 -2.80 -24.70
C ALA A 114 12.17 -2.16 -23.64
N PRO A 115 12.61 -1.10 -22.93
CA PRO A 115 11.78 -0.37 -21.98
C PRO A 115 10.47 0.16 -22.56
N SER A 116 10.46 0.61 -23.82
CA SER A 116 9.26 1.04 -24.54
C SER A 116 8.24 -0.10 -24.69
N THR A 117 8.71 -1.28 -25.09
CA THR A 117 7.84 -2.46 -25.20
C THR A 117 7.27 -2.86 -23.83
N GLN A 118 8.05 -2.80 -22.77
CA GLN A 118 7.56 -3.07 -21.41
C GLN A 118 6.46 -2.09 -21.01
N TRP A 119 6.61 -0.82 -21.39
CA TRP A 119 5.58 0.21 -21.15
C TRP A 119 4.30 -0.10 -21.92
N GLU A 120 4.39 -0.37 -23.21
CA GLU A 120 3.26 -0.75 -24.08
C GLU A 120 2.51 -1.98 -23.55
N ARG A 121 3.25 -3.01 -23.07
CA ARG A 121 2.64 -4.21 -22.47
C ARG A 121 1.93 -3.89 -21.16
N SER A 122 2.49 -2.99 -20.34
CA SER A 122 1.86 -2.51 -19.11
C SER A 122 0.58 -1.71 -19.40
N GLU A 123 0.58 -0.89 -20.46
CA GLU A 123 -0.60 -0.14 -20.90
C GLU A 123 -1.70 -1.09 -21.40
N HIS A 124 -1.34 -2.11 -22.19
CA HIS A 124 -2.26 -3.14 -22.64
C HIS A 124 -2.93 -3.86 -21.47
N LEU A 125 -2.16 -4.26 -20.44
CA LEU A 125 -2.71 -4.86 -19.23
C LEU A 125 -3.63 -3.89 -18.50
N SER A 126 -3.21 -2.63 -18.33
CA SER A 126 -4.00 -1.58 -17.66
C SER A 126 -5.39 -1.45 -18.31
N ASN A 127 -5.45 -1.40 -19.65
CA ASN A 127 -6.70 -1.33 -20.39
C ASN A 127 -7.57 -2.56 -20.16
N SER A 128 -6.96 -3.75 -20.11
CA SER A 128 -7.66 -5.02 -19.87
C SER A 128 -8.28 -5.12 -18.48
N VAL A 129 -7.59 -4.58 -17.43
CA VAL A 129 -8.08 -4.63 -16.05
C VAL A 129 -8.90 -3.41 -15.64
N PHE A 130 -9.04 -2.42 -16.52
CA PHE A 130 -9.76 -1.17 -16.22
C PHE A 130 -11.22 -1.36 -15.75
N PRO A 131 -12.02 -2.32 -16.26
CA PRO A 131 -13.36 -2.61 -15.73
C PRO A 131 -13.32 -3.04 -14.25
N VAL A 132 -12.32 -3.84 -13.86
CA VAL A 132 -12.12 -4.26 -12.47
C VAL A 132 -11.77 -3.05 -11.59
N TYR A 133 -10.91 -2.15 -12.07
CA TYR A 133 -10.60 -0.90 -11.36
C TYR A 133 -11.86 -0.04 -11.14
N LYS A 134 -12.71 0.13 -12.14
CA LYS A 134 -14.00 0.83 -12.00
C LYS A 134 -14.88 0.20 -10.93
N TYR A 135 -14.97 -1.12 -10.90
CA TYR A 135 -15.72 -1.82 -9.87
C TYR A 135 -15.13 -1.63 -8.47
N LEU A 136 -13.78 -1.63 -8.35
CA LEU A 136 -13.13 -1.33 -7.08
C LEU A 136 -13.41 0.08 -6.58
N LEU A 137 -13.57 1.08 -7.47
CA LEU A 137 -13.99 2.43 -7.07
C LEU A 137 -15.38 2.42 -6.43
N THR A 138 -16.36 1.72 -7.01
CA THR A 138 -17.71 1.60 -6.42
C THR A 138 -17.67 0.88 -5.07
N CYS A 139 -16.91 -0.21 -4.97
CA CYS A 139 -16.73 -0.89 -3.69
C CYS A 139 -16.06 0.01 -2.65
N ALA A 140 -15.01 0.74 -3.03
CA ALA A 140 -14.29 1.62 -2.13
C ALA A 140 -15.13 2.81 -1.65
N ALA A 141 -16.06 3.30 -2.48
CA ALA A 141 -16.98 4.38 -2.10
C ALA A 141 -17.84 4.04 -0.89
N GLU A 142 -18.14 2.76 -0.66
CA GLU A 142 -18.94 2.26 0.47
C GLU A 142 -18.15 2.13 1.78
N GLY A 143 -16.88 2.55 1.81
CA GLY A 143 -16.04 2.48 3.01
C GLY A 143 -16.59 3.25 4.20
N GLU A 144 -16.40 2.72 5.40
CA GLU A 144 -16.77 3.34 6.66
C GLU A 144 -15.68 4.28 7.18
N LEU A 145 -14.43 3.98 6.81
CA LEU A 145 -13.25 4.76 7.15
C LEU A 145 -12.37 4.95 5.91
N PHE A 146 -12.01 6.20 5.68
CA PHE A 146 -11.05 6.59 4.65
C PHE A 146 -9.80 7.19 5.28
N HIS A 147 -8.64 6.79 4.78
CA HIS A 147 -7.39 7.50 5.00
C HIS A 147 -7.01 8.19 3.69
N ALA A 148 -6.60 9.45 3.76
CA ALA A 148 -6.17 10.19 2.58
C ALA A 148 -4.91 11.00 2.85
N ASP A 149 -4.01 10.99 1.88
CA ASP A 149 -2.78 11.78 1.92
C ASP A 149 -2.33 12.16 0.51
N ASP A 150 -1.73 13.35 0.38
CA ASP A 150 -1.22 13.89 -0.88
C ASP A 150 0.31 13.94 -0.85
N THR A 151 0.93 13.30 -1.83
CA THR A 151 2.37 13.39 -2.06
C THR A 151 2.64 14.20 -3.33
N LYS A 152 3.49 15.23 -3.23
CA LYS A 152 3.94 15.98 -4.41
C LYS A 152 4.69 15.07 -5.36
N ASN A 153 4.35 15.16 -6.63
CA ASN A 153 4.95 14.35 -7.68
C ASN A 153 5.52 15.22 -8.79
N ARG A 154 6.43 14.65 -9.57
CA ARG A 154 7.04 15.35 -10.72
C ARG A 154 6.80 14.53 -11.99
N ILE A 155 5.81 14.96 -12.78
CA ILE A 155 5.50 14.40 -14.10
C ILE A 155 5.90 15.42 -15.15
N LEU A 156 6.94 15.10 -15.94
CA LEU A 156 7.56 16.06 -16.85
C LEU A 156 6.59 16.60 -17.91
N ASP A 157 5.73 15.77 -18.44
CA ASP A 157 4.80 16.15 -19.49
C ASP A 157 3.70 17.07 -18.95
N LEU A 158 3.13 16.78 -17.77
CA LEU A 158 2.20 17.70 -17.10
C LEU A 158 2.87 19.03 -16.75
N GLN A 159 4.15 19.04 -16.38
CA GLN A 159 4.89 20.27 -16.12
C GLN A 159 5.11 21.11 -17.39
N LYS A 160 5.37 20.45 -18.54
CA LYS A 160 5.47 21.14 -19.83
C LYS A 160 4.14 21.77 -20.23
N GLU A 161 3.03 21.04 -20.08
CA GLU A 161 1.68 21.55 -20.34
C GLU A 161 1.31 22.75 -19.46
N ILE A 162 1.60 22.67 -18.16
CA ILE A 162 1.37 23.75 -17.20
C ILE A 162 2.11 25.02 -17.64
N LYS A 163 3.38 24.89 -18.02
CA LYS A 163 4.19 26.01 -18.50
C LYS A 163 3.67 26.58 -19.81
N LYS A 164 3.28 25.71 -20.75
CA LYS A 164 2.76 26.10 -22.07
C LYS A 164 1.44 26.87 -21.93
N ASN A 165 0.55 26.40 -21.07
CA ASN A 165 -0.80 26.94 -20.91
C ASN A 165 -0.88 28.06 -19.87
N LYS A 166 0.23 28.44 -19.21
CA LYS A 166 0.29 29.45 -18.12
C LYS A 166 -0.77 29.23 -17.05
N GLU A 167 -0.99 27.95 -16.68
CA GLU A 167 -2.02 27.58 -15.73
C GLU A 167 -1.67 28.05 -14.29
N GLN A 168 -2.66 28.52 -13.55
CA GLN A 168 -2.49 28.96 -12.16
C GLN A 168 -2.14 27.79 -11.22
N ARG A 169 -2.66 26.57 -11.49
CA ARG A 169 -2.42 25.40 -10.68
C ARG A 169 -1.21 24.63 -11.21
N VAL A 170 -0.07 24.80 -10.56
CA VAL A 170 1.22 24.22 -10.97
C VAL A 170 1.57 22.91 -10.28
N GLY A 171 0.84 22.49 -9.24
CA GLY A 171 1.10 21.29 -8.47
C GLY A 171 0.65 20.02 -9.20
N VAL A 172 1.48 18.98 -9.14
CA VAL A 172 1.13 17.61 -9.51
C VAL A 172 1.27 16.74 -8.26
N TYR A 173 0.25 15.93 -7.99
CA TYR A 173 0.16 15.14 -6.76
C TYR A 173 -0.18 13.70 -7.09
N THR A 174 0.23 12.80 -6.22
CA THR A 174 -0.37 11.46 -6.09
C THR A 174 -1.13 11.43 -4.79
N THR A 175 -2.44 11.32 -4.87
CA THR A 175 -3.31 11.09 -3.72
C THR A 175 -3.41 9.61 -3.48
N ALA A 176 -3.04 9.15 -2.29
CA ALA A 176 -3.35 7.82 -1.78
C ALA A 176 -4.66 7.90 -0.99
N ILE A 177 -5.63 7.07 -1.36
CA ILE A 177 -6.87 6.88 -0.59
C ILE A 177 -6.96 5.41 -0.20
N ILE A 178 -7.03 5.15 1.10
CA ILE A 178 -7.27 3.82 1.64
C ILE A 178 -8.70 3.80 2.16
N SER A 179 -9.51 2.91 1.62
CA SER A 179 -10.90 2.71 2.04
C SER A 179 -11.04 1.39 2.79
N LYS A 180 -11.57 1.45 3.99
CA LYS A 180 -11.91 0.27 4.80
C LYS A 180 -13.39 -0.05 4.62
N VAL A 181 -13.67 -1.17 4.01
CA VAL A 181 -15.02 -1.68 3.72
C VAL A 181 -15.19 -2.99 4.48
N LYS A 182 -15.85 -2.96 5.64
CA LYS A 182 -15.95 -4.10 6.56
C LYS A 182 -14.57 -4.65 6.94
N ASP A 183 -14.27 -5.89 6.56
CA ASP A 183 -13.01 -6.61 6.79
C ASP A 183 -11.97 -6.41 5.66
N LYS A 184 -12.33 -5.68 4.61
CA LYS A 184 -11.48 -5.46 3.44
C LYS A 184 -10.91 -4.06 3.41
N VAL A 185 -9.69 -3.95 2.86
CA VAL A 185 -9.00 -2.69 2.63
C VAL A 185 -8.75 -2.53 1.14
N ILE A 186 -9.18 -1.40 0.57
CA ILE A 186 -8.99 -1.06 -0.84
C ILE A 186 -8.08 0.16 -0.91
N ASN A 187 -6.93 0.01 -1.55
CA ASN A 187 -5.96 1.07 -1.76
C ASN A 187 -6.13 1.64 -3.17
N LEU A 188 -6.35 2.94 -3.26
CA LEU A 188 -6.52 3.67 -4.51
C LEU A 188 -5.45 4.77 -4.62
N PHE A 189 -4.89 4.93 -5.81
CA PHE A 189 -3.92 5.99 -6.11
C PHE A 189 -4.42 6.82 -7.28
N PHE A 190 -4.48 8.14 -7.07
CA PHE A 190 -4.89 9.10 -8.10
C PHE A 190 -3.73 10.04 -8.37
N THR A 191 -3.15 9.96 -9.55
CA THR A 191 -2.03 10.83 -9.94
C THR A 191 -2.50 11.88 -10.93
N GLY A 192 -2.21 13.15 -10.65
CA GLY A 192 -2.62 14.25 -11.51
C GLY A 192 -2.57 15.61 -10.80
N ARG A 193 -3.41 16.55 -11.26
CA ARG A 193 -3.49 17.92 -10.73
C ARG A 193 -4.49 18.09 -9.60
N SER A 194 -5.30 17.07 -9.34
CA SER A 194 -6.34 17.09 -8.31
C SER A 194 -5.73 16.83 -6.93
N TYR A 195 -6.26 17.54 -5.92
CA TYR A 195 -5.95 17.28 -4.51
C TYR A 195 -6.83 16.15 -3.95
N ALA A 196 -6.48 15.69 -2.75
CA ALA A 196 -7.22 14.64 -2.05
C ALA A 196 -8.71 14.93 -1.94
N ALA A 197 -9.12 16.17 -1.66
CA ALA A 197 -10.52 16.58 -1.60
C ALA A 197 -11.28 16.29 -2.90
N GLU A 198 -10.69 16.65 -4.04
CA GLU A 198 -11.32 16.46 -5.36
C GLU A 198 -11.40 15.00 -5.75
N ASN A 199 -10.38 14.21 -5.39
CA ASN A 199 -10.34 12.77 -5.61
C ASN A 199 -11.34 12.05 -4.70
N LEU A 200 -11.48 12.48 -3.45
CA LEU A 200 -12.51 11.98 -2.52
C LEU A 200 -13.91 12.35 -2.99
N ASP A 201 -14.14 13.58 -3.48
CA ASP A 201 -15.44 13.97 -4.04
C ASP A 201 -15.84 13.08 -5.22
N ARG A 202 -14.89 12.73 -6.10
CA ARG A 202 -15.13 11.81 -7.23
C ARG A 202 -15.42 10.38 -6.74
N LEU A 203 -14.65 9.90 -5.75
CA LEU A 203 -14.85 8.57 -5.19
C LEU A 203 -16.21 8.49 -4.49
N LEU A 204 -16.51 9.43 -3.60
CA LEU A 204 -17.73 9.45 -2.79
C LEU A 204 -18.99 9.75 -3.62
N ALA A 205 -18.85 10.27 -4.84
CA ALA A 205 -19.98 10.38 -5.79
C ALA A 205 -20.58 9.02 -6.18
N HIS A 206 -19.84 7.91 -6.00
CA HIS A 206 -20.33 6.54 -6.21
C HIS A 206 -20.96 5.94 -4.95
N ARG A 207 -20.96 6.64 -3.82
CA ARG A 207 -21.45 6.14 -2.55
C ARG A 207 -22.97 6.14 -2.53
N ILE A 208 -23.54 5.02 -2.09
CA ILE A 208 -25.00 4.84 -1.90
C ILE A 208 -25.36 4.94 -0.41
N ASN A 209 -24.45 4.53 0.47
CA ASN A 209 -24.66 4.57 1.91
C ASN A 209 -24.74 6.02 2.40
N GLU A 210 -25.85 6.37 3.06
CA GLU A 210 -26.12 7.72 3.60
C GLU A 210 -25.38 8.03 4.90
N ASN A 211 -24.81 7.02 5.56
CA ASN A 211 -24.06 7.24 6.80
C ASN A 211 -22.77 8.02 6.53
N ASN A 212 -22.47 8.99 7.40
CA ASN A 212 -21.23 9.74 7.30
C ASN A 212 -20.02 8.82 7.54
N ALA A 213 -19.16 8.73 6.54
CA ALA A 213 -17.88 8.03 6.66
C ALA A 213 -16.89 8.84 7.51
N ILE A 214 -15.97 8.16 8.15
CA ILE A 214 -14.84 8.79 8.84
C ILE A 214 -13.75 9.05 7.81
N LEU A 215 -13.23 10.29 7.74
CA LEU A 215 -12.05 10.65 6.98
C LEU A 215 -10.89 10.96 7.93
N MET A 216 -9.83 10.17 7.88
CA MET A 216 -8.56 10.46 8.54
C MET A 216 -7.59 11.10 7.54
N SER A 217 -7.15 12.31 7.83
CA SER A 217 -6.13 13.01 7.03
C SER A 217 -5.29 13.95 7.90
N ASP A 218 -4.34 14.64 7.30
CA ASP A 218 -3.72 15.80 7.94
C ASP A 218 -4.72 16.96 8.12
N ALA A 219 -4.28 18.05 8.75
CA ALA A 219 -5.18 19.18 9.03
C ALA A 219 -5.40 20.14 7.86
N LEU A 220 -4.90 19.80 6.66
CA LEU A 220 -5.05 20.68 5.50
C LEU A 220 -6.51 20.66 5.01
N ARG A 221 -7.15 21.81 4.97
CA ARG A 221 -8.53 21.93 4.45
C ARG A 221 -8.69 21.50 2.99
N LEU A 222 -7.60 21.48 2.23
CA LEU A 222 -7.57 20.98 0.85
C LEU A 222 -7.76 19.47 0.75
N ASN A 223 -7.71 18.75 1.88
CA ASN A 223 -7.97 17.30 1.95
C ASN A 223 -9.43 16.98 2.30
N LEU A 224 -10.24 17.98 2.66
CA LEU A 224 -11.63 17.79 3.02
C LEU A 224 -12.53 17.85 1.78
N PRO A 225 -13.31 16.79 1.47
CA PRO A 225 -14.23 16.80 0.35
C PRO A 225 -15.26 17.91 0.50
N ARG A 226 -15.69 18.50 -0.61
CA ARG A 226 -16.59 19.66 -0.63
C ARG A 226 -18.05 19.26 -0.87
N LYS A 227 -18.26 18.12 -1.52
CA LYS A 227 -19.58 17.64 -1.96
C LYS A 227 -20.14 16.56 -1.05
N ALA A 228 -19.27 15.82 -0.37
CA ALA A 228 -19.66 14.73 0.53
C ALA A 228 -19.48 15.14 2.00
N SER A 229 -20.44 14.71 2.85
CA SER A 229 -20.33 14.88 4.30
C SER A 229 -19.50 13.76 4.90
N VAL A 230 -18.50 14.12 5.71
CA VAL A 230 -17.61 13.16 6.39
C VAL A 230 -17.37 13.59 7.83
N LEU A 231 -17.12 12.62 8.72
CA LEU A 231 -16.62 12.85 10.06
C LEU A 231 -15.08 12.99 9.98
N TRP A 232 -14.59 14.22 10.03
CA TRP A 232 -13.16 14.47 9.87
C TRP A 232 -12.38 14.16 11.14
N ALA A 233 -11.48 13.18 11.06
CA ALA A 233 -10.45 12.88 12.05
C ALA A 233 -9.11 13.44 11.57
N LYS A 234 -8.41 14.17 12.43
CA LYS A 234 -7.08 14.71 12.12
C LYS A 234 -5.99 13.84 12.71
N CYS A 235 -4.92 13.67 11.96
CA CYS A 235 -3.80 12.82 12.33
C CYS A 235 -3.06 13.35 13.57
N PHE A 236 -3.08 12.57 14.64
CA PHE A 236 -2.37 12.89 15.88
C PHE A 236 -0.84 12.84 15.72
N GLY A 237 -0.34 12.07 14.75
CA GLY A 237 1.07 12.02 14.38
C GLY A 237 1.60 13.37 13.92
N HIS A 238 0.82 14.15 13.14
CA HIS A 238 1.18 15.52 12.75
C HIS A 238 1.19 16.47 13.93
N ALA A 239 0.19 16.40 14.81
CA ALA A 239 0.20 17.19 16.05
C ALA A 239 1.41 16.85 16.95
N ARG A 240 1.81 15.58 17.04
CA ARG A 240 2.99 15.14 17.76
C ARG A 240 4.27 15.72 17.14
N ARG A 241 4.38 15.72 15.81
CA ARG A 241 5.56 16.25 15.10
C ARG A 241 5.77 17.73 15.40
N ASN A 242 4.71 18.53 15.39
CA ASN A 242 4.78 19.95 15.72
C ASN A 242 5.40 20.23 17.09
N PHE A 243 5.26 19.34 18.07
CA PHE A 243 5.96 19.45 19.34
C PHE A 243 7.38 18.90 19.27
N PHE A 244 7.57 17.78 18.60
CA PHE A 244 8.85 17.06 18.58
C PHE A 244 9.95 17.86 17.90
N ASP A 245 9.62 18.66 16.88
CA ASP A 245 10.58 19.47 16.11
C ASP A 245 11.26 20.55 16.99
N TYR A 246 10.62 20.93 18.10
CA TYR A 246 11.15 21.92 19.05
C TYR A 246 11.75 21.33 20.32
N ARG A 247 12.08 20.04 20.34
CA ARG A 247 12.61 19.34 21.53
C ARG A 247 13.94 19.94 22.02
N ASP A 248 14.77 20.41 21.09
CA ASP A 248 16.10 20.93 21.43
C ASP A 248 16.00 22.30 22.10
N LYS A 249 15.02 23.12 21.77
CA LYS A 249 14.77 24.44 22.34
C LYS A 249 14.02 24.38 23.68
N TYR A 250 13.00 23.53 23.81
CA TYR A 250 12.11 23.48 24.97
C TYR A 250 12.22 22.18 25.79
N GLY A 251 13.26 21.41 25.63
CA GLY A 251 13.70 20.19 26.30
C GLY A 251 12.70 19.48 27.22
N GLN A 252 12.65 19.88 28.50
CA GLN A 252 11.79 19.22 29.49
C GLN A 252 10.28 19.35 29.20
N MET A 253 9.83 20.49 28.68
CA MET A 253 8.42 20.72 28.37
C MET A 253 7.97 19.82 27.21
N VAL A 254 8.76 19.76 26.13
CA VAL A 254 8.47 18.88 24.99
C VAL A 254 8.57 17.41 25.41
N THR A 255 9.56 17.03 26.21
CA THR A 255 9.66 15.65 26.73
C THR A 255 8.40 15.25 27.51
N TYR A 256 7.86 16.15 28.34
CA TYR A 256 6.61 15.89 29.03
C TYR A 256 5.45 15.67 28.07
N ILE A 257 5.28 16.56 27.06
CA ILE A 257 4.20 16.49 26.05
C ILE A 257 4.30 15.16 25.29
N ILE A 258 5.46 14.85 24.73
CA ILE A 258 5.70 13.63 23.94
C ILE A 258 5.43 12.37 24.77
N ARG A 259 5.80 12.38 26.05
CA ARG A 259 5.50 11.27 26.98
C ARG A 259 4.00 11.09 27.20
N GLN A 260 3.20 12.17 27.31
CA GLN A 260 1.75 12.06 27.42
C GLN A 260 1.13 11.52 26.12
N ILE A 261 1.57 12.02 24.95
CA ILE A 261 1.14 11.52 23.65
C ILE A 261 1.52 10.04 23.49
N GLY A 262 2.73 9.66 23.88
CA GLY A 262 3.18 8.26 23.85
C GLY A 262 2.31 7.29 24.65
N LYS A 263 1.72 7.75 25.78
CA LYS A 263 0.76 6.95 26.54
C LYS A 263 -0.54 6.70 25.76
N ILE A 264 -0.98 7.66 24.95
CA ILE A 264 -2.19 7.51 24.12
C ILE A 264 -1.93 6.44 23.03
N TYR A 265 -0.79 6.49 22.37
CA TYR A 265 -0.39 5.45 21.41
C TYR A 265 -0.22 4.06 22.06
N HIS A 266 0.32 4.03 23.28
CA HIS A 266 0.40 2.78 24.03
C HIS A 266 -0.98 2.21 24.35
N ASN A 267 -1.93 3.08 24.72
CA ASN A 267 -3.31 2.67 24.94
C ASN A 267 -3.94 2.14 23.65
N ASP A 268 -3.70 2.81 22.52
CA ASP A 268 -4.23 2.40 21.22
C ASP A 268 -3.73 1.00 20.80
N LYS A 269 -2.46 0.71 20.98
CA LYS A 269 -1.91 -0.63 20.75
C LYS A 269 -2.63 -1.74 21.53
N LYS A 270 -3.14 -1.44 22.73
CA LYS A 270 -3.91 -2.41 23.51
C LYS A 270 -5.30 -2.68 22.94
N THR A 271 -5.79 -1.81 22.07
CA THR A 271 -7.15 -1.89 21.52
C THR A 271 -7.23 -2.63 20.18
N ILE A 272 -6.11 -3.07 19.59
CA ILE A 272 -6.03 -3.66 18.24
C ILE A 272 -7.00 -4.85 18.05
N LYS A 273 -7.25 -5.63 19.11
CA LYS A 273 -8.15 -6.80 19.06
C LYS A 273 -9.56 -6.51 19.58
N MET A 274 -9.87 -5.27 19.93
CA MET A 274 -11.16 -4.85 20.45
C MET A 274 -12.12 -4.46 19.33
N SER A 275 -13.42 -4.62 19.54
CA SER A 275 -14.41 -4.01 18.67
C SER A 275 -14.36 -2.48 18.75
N ASP A 276 -14.91 -1.78 17.76
CA ASP A 276 -14.91 -0.32 17.71
C ASP A 276 -15.54 0.31 18.97
N ASP A 277 -16.63 -0.26 19.48
CA ASP A 277 -17.28 0.20 20.72
C ASP A 277 -16.41 -0.08 21.95
N GLN A 278 -15.78 -1.23 22.03
CA GLN A 278 -14.85 -1.56 23.13
C GLN A 278 -13.64 -0.62 23.12
N ARG A 279 -13.09 -0.36 21.91
CA ARG A 279 -11.99 0.58 21.71
C ARG A 279 -12.37 1.99 22.15
N LEU A 280 -13.55 2.48 21.75
CA LEU A 280 -14.07 3.78 22.18
C LEU A 280 -14.14 3.88 23.70
N LYS A 281 -14.81 2.92 24.38
CA LYS A 281 -14.91 2.88 25.84
C LYS A 281 -13.55 2.84 26.53
N TYR A 282 -12.60 2.07 25.97
CA TYR A 282 -11.24 1.99 26.49
C TYR A 282 -10.52 3.35 26.41
N HIS A 283 -10.61 4.03 25.27
CA HIS A 283 -10.00 5.35 25.10
C HIS A 283 -10.67 6.41 25.97
N GLN A 284 -11.99 6.38 26.12
CA GLN A 284 -12.70 7.27 27.05
C GLN A 284 -12.19 7.11 28.48
N LYS A 285 -11.98 5.88 28.93
CA LYS A 285 -11.49 5.57 30.30
C LYS A 285 -10.00 5.89 30.47
N HIS A 286 -9.15 5.60 29.50
CA HIS A 286 -7.68 5.59 29.67
C HIS A 286 -6.96 6.73 28.93
N SER A 287 -7.46 7.21 27.79
CA SER A 287 -6.81 8.26 27.00
C SER A 287 -7.38 9.65 27.23
N ALA A 288 -8.69 9.77 27.43
CA ALA A 288 -9.32 11.06 27.69
C ALA A 288 -8.75 11.79 28.92
N PRO A 289 -8.53 11.14 30.09
CA PRO A 289 -7.91 11.80 31.25
C PRO A 289 -6.51 12.35 30.96
N ILE A 290 -5.72 11.65 30.12
CA ILE A 290 -4.37 12.09 29.71
C ILE A 290 -4.48 13.39 28.92
N LEU A 291 -5.39 13.45 27.94
CA LEU A 291 -5.60 14.63 27.10
C LEU A 291 -6.13 15.81 27.90
N ILE A 292 -7.08 15.59 28.82
CA ILE A 292 -7.60 16.63 29.72
C ILE A 292 -6.46 17.19 30.59
N LYS A 293 -5.63 16.31 31.16
CA LYS A 293 -4.47 16.71 31.98
C LYS A 293 -3.46 17.51 31.15
N LEU A 294 -3.13 17.06 29.92
CA LEU A 294 -2.22 17.77 29.01
C LEU A 294 -2.78 19.16 28.66
N ARG A 295 -4.05 19.24 28.29
CA ARG A 295 -4.72 20.51 27.97
C ARG A 295 -4.69 21.50 29.15
N ARG A 296 -5.03 21.04 30.35
CA ARG A 296 -5.00 21.87 31.56
C ARG A 296 -3.58 22.34 31.90
N TRP A 297 -2.60 21.44 31.75
CA TRP A 297 -1.19 21.78 31.96
C TRP A 297 -0.72 22.86 30.98
N ALA A 298 -1.05 22.74 29.70
CA ALA A 298 -0.68 23.70 28.67
C ALA A 298 -1.30 25.08 28.94
N LEU A 299 -2.62 25.14 29.21
CA LEU A 299 -3.31 26.39 29.54
C LEU A 299 -2.70 27.07 30.77
N LYS A 300 -2.34 26.31 31.82
CA LYS A 300 -1.64 26.84 32.99
C LYS A 300 -0.26 27.42 32.65
N LYS A 301 0.50 26.77 31.75
CA LYS A 301 1.82 27.26 31.31
C LYS A 301 1.71 28.54 30.50
N ILE A 302 0.73 28.63 29.62
CA ILE A 302 0.44 29.84 28.84
C ILE A 302 -0.01 30.97 29.79
N TYR A 303 -0.95 30.72 30.70
CA TYR A 303 -1.41 31.71 31.69
C TYR A 303 -0.25 32.26 32.55
N LEU A 304 0.66 31.40 32.96
CA LEU A 304 1.86 31.79 33.74
C LEU A 304 2.98 32.38 32.89
N LYS A 305 2.73 32.72 31.61
CA LYS A 305 3.70 33.26 30.66
C LYS A 305 4.98 32.45 30.54
N LYS A 306 4.90 31.10 30.75
CA LYS A 306 6.02 30.15 30.53
C LYS A 306 6.04 29.59 29.11
N ILE A 307 4.99 29.79 28.37
CA ILE A 307 4.85 29.50 26.95
C ILE A 307 4.20 30.72 26.33
N GLU A 308 4.93 31.40 25.48
CA GLU A 308 4.41 32.55 24.75
C GLU A 308 3.59 32.07 23.55
N PRO A 309 2.35 32.58 23.34
CA PRO A 309 1.47 32.12 22.27
C PRO A 309 2.05 32.27 20.86
N ASN A 310 2.88 33.26 20.62
CA ASN A 310 3.46 33.59 19.32
C ASN A 310 4.86 32.96 19.11
N GLU A 311 5.33 32.15 20.04
CA GLU A 311 6.54 31.34 19.86
C GLU A 311 6.17 29.91 19.39
N GLU A 312 7.13 29.18 18.89
CA GLU A 312 6.94 27.90 18.21
C GLU A 312 6.18 26.87 19.07
N LEU A 313 6.45 26.82 20.39
CA LEU A 313 5.73 25.92 21.29
C LEU A 313 4.29 26.40 21.51
N GLY A 314 4.08 27.72 21.54
CA GLY A 314 2.75 28.34 21.61
C GLY A 314 1.94 28.06 20.34
N GLU A 315 2.56 28.20 19.18
CA GLU A 315 1.94 27.86 17.88
C GLU A 315 1.57 26.36 17.79
N ALA A 316 2.45 25.47 18.26
CA ALA A 316 2.17 24.03 18.33
C ALA A 316 0.94 23.72 19.22
N PHE A 317 0.79 24.43 20.35
CA PHE A 317 -0.42 24.33 21.18
C PHE A 317 -1.62 25.01 20.53
N GLY A 318 -1.43 26.12 19.83
CA GLY A 318 -2.48 26.77 19.02
C GLY A 318 -3.05 25.77 17.99
N TYR A 319 -2.19 25.09 17.25
CA TYR A 319 -2.60 24.00 16.37
C TYR A 319 -3.38 22.91 17.10
N PHE A 320 -2.85 22.40 18.22
CA PHE A 320 -3.50 21.36 19.01
C PHE A 320 -4.88 21.77 19.53
N PHE A 321 -5.05 23.01 20.02
CA PHE A 321 -6.33 23.51 20.53
C PHE A 321 -7.34 23.78 19.43
N ASN A 322 -6.91 24.41 18.33
CA ASN A 322 -7.77 24.72 17.20
C ASN A 322 -8.32 23.45 16.52
N HIS A 323 -7.58 22.33 16.61
CA HIS A 323 -7.94 21.07 16.00
C HIS A 323 -8.33 19.99 17.03
N TYR A 324 -8.53 20.37 18.28
CA TYR A 324 -8.76 19.43 19.38
C TYR A 324 -9.97 18.52 19.13
N LYS A 325 -11.04 19.06 18.57
CA LYS A 325 -12.26 18.30 18.27
C LYS A 325 -11.98 17.17 17.26
N GLU A 326 -11.31 17.46 16.19
CA GLU A 326 -10.99 16.48 15.13
C GLU A 326 -9.86 15.53 15.57
N LEU A 327 -8.83 16.01 16.24
CA LEU A 327 -7.76 15.19 16.81
C LEU A 327 -8.27 14.18 17.84
N THR A 328 -9.35 14.51 18.57
CA THR A 328 -9.93 13.65 19.60
C THR A 328 -11.21 12.95 19.14
N LEU A 329 -11.44 12.80 17.83
CA LEU A 329 -12.64 12.12 17.33
C LEU A 329 -12.76 10.68 17.85
N PHE A 330 -11.65 9.98 18.01
CA PHE A 330 -11.57 8.62 18.56
C PHE A 330 -12.10 8.46 20.00
N LEU A 331 -12.39 9.56 20.70
CA LEU A 331 -13.06 9.56 22.01
C LEU A 331 -14.58 9.68 21.90
N ARG A 332 -15.14 9.86 20.72
CA ARG A 332 -16.57 10.12 20.50
C ARG A 332 -17.21 9.25 19.43
N VAL A 333 -16.42 8.78 18.48
CA VAL A 333 -16.93 8.02 17.33
C VAL A 333 -16.25 6.66 17.31
N PRO A 334 -17.04 5.56 17.38
CA PRO A 334 -16.50 4.21 17.19
C PRO A 334 -15.77 4.10 15.85
N GLY A 335 -14.67 3.33 15.80
CA GLY A 335 -13.89 3.13 14.58
C GLY A 335 -12.97 4.29 14.19
N ALA A 336 -13.09 5.48 14.80
CA ALA A 336 -12.21 6.61 14.46
C ALA A 336 -10.76 6.31 14.90
N PRO A 337 -9.76 6.35 13.97
CA PRO A 337 -8.36 6.12 14.31
C PRO A 337 -7.72 7.35 14.98
N ILE A 338 -6.53 7.15 15.57
CA ILE A 338 -5.77 8.25 16.18
C ILE A 338 -4.83 8.94 15.20
N ASP A 339 -4.38 8.22 14.19
CA ASP A 339 -3.47 8.77 13.17
C ASP A 339 -3.68 8.15 11.79
N ASN A 340 -2.89 8.63 10.82
CA ASN A 340 -2.94 8.22 9.42
C ASN A 340 -1.94 7.10 9.09
N SER A 341 -1.42 6.39 10.09
CA SER A 341 -0.54 5.23 9.91
C SER A 341 -1.40 3.99 9.63
N VAL A 342 -1.25 3.43 8.43
CA VAL A 342 -1.99 2.23 7.98
C VAL A 342 -1.03 1.14 7.58
#